data_4f9b2423473efc585978724f56a2099c
#
_entry.id   4f9b2423473efc585978724f56a2099c
#
_cell.length_a   1.000
_cell.length_b   1.000
_cell.length_c   1.000
_cell.angle_alpha   90.00
_cell.angle_beta   90.00
_cell.angle_gamma   90.00
#
_symmetry.space_group_name_H-M   'P 1'
#
loop_
_entity.id
_entity.type
_entity.pdbx_description
1 polymer ?
#
loop_
_entity_poly.entity_id
_entity_poly.type
_entity_poly.pdbx_seq_one_letter_code
_entity_poly.pdbx_strand_id
1 'polypeptide(L)'
;MKQLTEKLVSAEDEEYDFLQYEEEKAGAWGMNISTLTQGLSILIISAGYSGEYLSGSYKTGFYYMISLVIFLVCFVYEGIWQMRYVKVIQDSRPEFADADPSSMGFHKEWLKRCDEAEKEVIYQSSYHTYMMLARLMPLLLVITMLANLLYDTGILAVIVVVLLWSFSTLYYTNSCVTMRKKRAKRF
;
A
#
# COMPACT_ATOMS: atom_id res chain seq x y z
N MET A 1 -14.39 14.37 4.35
CA MET A 1 -13.03 14.86 4.10
C MET A 1 -13.01 16.35 3.78
N LYS A 2 -13.52 16.83 2.66
CA LYS A 2 -13.45 18.26 2.29
C LYS A 2 -13.92 19.24 3.39
N GLN A 3 -14.99 18.93 4.12
CA GLN A 3 -15.45 19.74 5.25
C GLN A 3 -14.50 19.69 6.48
N LEU A 4 -13.81 18.60 6.71
CA LEU A 4 -12.79 18.48 7.76
C LEU A 4 -11.56 19.32 7.40
N THR A 5 -11.12 19.26 6.15
CA THR A 5 -10.01 20.04 5.61
C THR A 5 -10.29 21.56 5.69
N GLU A 6 -11.51 22.01 5.36
CA GLU A 6 -11.91 23.41 5.49
C GLU A 6 -11.91 23.90 6.95
N LYS A 7 -12.29 23.04 7.91
CA LYS A 7 -12.21 23.33 9.35
C LYS A 7 -10.78 23.39 9.86
N LEU A 8 -9.90 22.52 9.36
CA LEU A 8 -8.48 22.48 9.72
C LEU A 8 -7.75 23.79 9.42
N VAL A 9 -8.07 24.43 8.29
CA VAL A 9 -7.49 25.74 7.89
C VAL A 9 -7.91 26.88 8.82
N SER A 10 -9.05 26.76 9.52
CA SER A 10 -9.59 27.78 10.41
C SER A 10 -9.51 27.46 11.90
N ALA A 11 -8.92 26.32 12.27
CA ALA A 11 -8.86 25.84 13.66
C ALA A 11 -7.77 26.55 14.47
N GLU A 12 -8.03 26.75 15.78
CA GLU A 12 -7.03 27.15 16.77
C GLU A 12 -6.18 25.95 17.18
N ASP A 13 -4.98 26.21 17.75
CA ASP A 13 -3.95 25.19 18.00
C ASP A 13 -4.44 23.93 18.75
N GLU A 14 -5.32 24.07 19.75
CA GLU A 14 -5.85 22.93 20.51
C GLU A 14 -6.86 22.07 19.71
N GLU A 15 -7.61 22.68 18.80
CA GLU A 15 -8.58 21.98 17.95
C GLU A 15 -7.92 21.39 16.70
N TYR A 16 -6.78 21.94 16.29
CA TYR A 16 -6.03 21.54 15.10
C TYR A 16 -5.60 20.07 15.18
N ASP A 17 -4.95 19.64 16.26
CA ASP A 17 -4.45 18.27 16.44
C ASP A 17 -5.58 17.24 16.38
N PHE A 18 -6.74 17.57 16.97
CA PHE A 18 -7.90 16.67 16.93
C PHE A 18 -8.49 16.55 15.53
N LEU A 19 -8.63 17.66 14.82
CA LEU A 19 -9.15 17.67 13.45
C LEU A 19 -8.19 16.99 12.48
N GLN A 20 -6.89 17.15 12.66
CA GLN A 20 -5.86 16.43 11.91
C GLN A 20 -5.98 14.91 12.10
N TYR A 21 -6.12 14.46 13.35
CA TYR A 21 -6.34 13.03 13.64
C TYR A 21 -7.60 12.48 12.96
N GLU A 22 -8.72 13.20 12.98
CA GLU A 22 -9.95 12.76 12.32
C GLU A 22 -9.83 12.77 10.79
N GLU A 23 -9.08 13.70 10.20
CA GLU A 23 -8.77 13.72 8.77
C GLU A 23 -7.91 12.51 8.38
N GLU A 24 -6.83 12.25 9.11
CA GLU A 24 -5.93 11.11 8.89
C GLU A 24 -6.67 9.78 9.04
N LYS A 25 -7.52 9.66 10.04
CA LYS A 25 -8.36 8.48 10.27
C LYS A 25 -9.35 8.23 9.13
N ALA A 26 -10.02 9.29 8.67
CA ALA A 26 -10.93 9.18 7.52
C ALA A 26 -10.17 8.82 6.23
N GLY A 27 -8.98 9.39 6.04
CA GLY A 27 -8.09 9.06 4.93
C GLY A 27 -7.62 7.61 4.97
N ALA A 28 -7.17 7.14 6.14
CA ALA A 28 -6.75 5.76 6.34
C ALA A 28 -7.87 4.76 6.05
N TRP A 29 -9.10 5.04 6.46
CA TRP A 29 -10.27 4.22 6.11
C TRP A 29 -10.49 4.15 4.59
N GLY A 30 -10.43 5.29 3.90
CA GLY A 30 -10.55 5.34 2.45
C GLY A 30 -9.45 4.53 1.74
N MET A 31 -8.19 4.69 2.17
CA MET A 31 -7.05 3.93 1.63
C MET A 31 -7.20 2.41 1.86
N ASN A 32 -7.63 2.00 3.05
CA ASN A 32 -7.82 0.59 3.36
C ASN A 32 -8.92 -0.04 2.50
N ILE A 33 -10.06 0.63 2.34
CA ILE A 33 -11.15 0.16 1.48
C ILE A 33 -10.67 0.05 0.02
N SER A 34 -9.96 1.07 -0.46
CA SER A 34 -9.38 1.08 -1.81
C SER A 34 -8.46 -0.13 -2.01
N THR A 35 -7.50 -0.35 -1.12
CA THR A 35 -6.56 -1.48 -1.19
C THR A 35 -7.27 -2.83 -1.18
N LEU A 36 -8.30 -3.00 -0.34
CA LEU A 36 -9.10 -4.23 -0.31
C LEU A 36 -9.88 -4.46 -1.62
N THR A 37 -10.48 -3.40 -2.17
CA THR A 37 -11.21 -3.46 -3.44
C THR A 37 -10.27 -3.85 -4.57
N GLN A 38 -9.08 -3.28 -4.63
CA GLN A 38 -8.05 -3.64 -5.60
C GLN A 38 -7.62 -5.10 -5.45
N GLY A 39 -7.34 -5.53 -4.22
CA GLY A 39 -6.98 -6.92 -3.95
C GLY A 39 -8.06 -7.90 -4.42
N LEU A 40 -9.32 -7.62 -4.12
CA LEU A 40 -10.45 -8.43 -4.58
C LEU A 40 -10.60 -8.43 -6.10
N SER A 41 -10.42 -7.29 -6.77
CA SER A 41 -10.49 -7.22 -8.23
C SER A 41 -9.40 -8.03 -8.91
N ILE A 42 -8.18 -8.05 -8.34
CA ILE A 42 -7.07 -8.90 -8.82
C ILE A 42 -7.41 -10.39 -8.61
N LEU A 43 -8.00 -10.76 -7.48
CA LEU A 43 -8.41 -12.15 -7.24
C LEU A 43 -9.49 -12.61 -8.24
N ILE A 44 -10.47 -11.75 -8.54
CA ILE A 44 -11.54 -12.05 -9.50
C ILE A 44 -10.97 -12.27 -10.91
N ILE A 45 -10.08 -11.41 -11.38
CA ILE A 45 -9.45 -11.57 -12.69
C ILE A 45 -8.55 -12.82 -12.71
N SER A 46 -7.80 -13.08 -11.64
CA SER A 46 -6.94 -14.25 -11.54
C SER A 46 -7.74 -15.56 -11.56
N ALA A 47 -8.89 -15.60 -10.88
CA ALA A 47 -9.81 -16.74 -10.93
C ALA A 47 -10.37 -16.95 -12.34
N GLY A 48 -10.73 -15.88 -13.06
CA GLY A 48 -11.20 -15.94 -14.45
C GLY A 48 -10.12 -16.40 -15.44
N TYR A 49 -8.83 -16.29 -15.08
CA TYR A 49 -7.69 -16.68 -15.91
C TYR A 49 -7.23 -18.12 -15.65
N SER A 50 -7.90 -18.87 -14.79
CA SER A 50 -7.54 -20.27 -14.54
C SER A 50 -7.77 -21.11 -15.80
N GLY A 51 -6.89 -22.10 -16.05
CA GLY A 51 -6.88 -22.89 -17.29
C GLY A 51 -8.18 -23.67 -17.56
N GLU A 52 -8.92 -24.03 -16.51
CA GLU A 52 -10.26 -24.64 -16.62
C GLU A 52 -11.30 -23.68 -17.22
N TYR A 53 -11.18 -22.38 -16.93
CA TYR A 53 -12.07 -21.37 -17.48
C TYR A 53 -11.75 -21.02 -18.93
N LEU A 54 -10.49 -21.05 -19.35
CA LEU A 54 -10.07 -20.73 -20.73
C LEU A 54 -10.36 -21.87 -21.73
N SER A 55 -10.42 -23.10 -21.27
CA SER A 55 -10.72 -24.27 -22.09
C SER A 55 -12.22 -24.52 -22.30
N GLY A 56 -13.07 -23.77 -21.65
CA GLY A 56 -14.53 -23.97 -21.64
C GLY A 56 -15.30 -23.16 -22.69
N SER A 57 -16.56 -23.51 -22.84
CA SER A 57 -17.59 -22.98 -23.74
C SER A 57 -17.63 -21.44 -23.83
N TYR A 58 -18.23 -20.90 -24.89
CA TYR A 58 -18.52 -19.45 -25.13
C TYR A 58 -19.05 -18.71 -23.90
N LYS A 59 -19.79 -19.31 -23.00
CA LYS A 59 -20.27 -18.72 -21.75
C LYS A 59 -19.10 -18.32 -20.83
N THR A 60 -18.05 -19.09 -20.79
CA THR A 60 -16.85 -18.85 -19.94
C THR A 60 -16.05 -17.63 -20.42
N GLY A 61 -15.92 -17.46 -21.74
CA GLY A 61 -15.29 -16.25 -22.32
C GLY A 61 -16.05 -14.97 -21.96
N PHE A 62 -17.38 -15.03 -21.88
CA PHE A 62 -18.20 -13.89 -21.49
C PHE A 62 -17.98 -13.48 -20.02
N TYR A 63 -17.93 -14.44 -19.08
CA TYR A 63 -17.62 -14.14 -17.67
C TYR A 63 -16.20 -13.57 -17.47
N TYR A 64 -15.24 -14.07 -18.24
CA TYR A 64 -13.89 -13.53 -18.23
C TYR A 64 -13.86 -12.07 -18.70
N MET A 65 -14.55 -11.74 -19.78
CA MET A 65 -14.65 -10.35 -20.26
C MET A 65 -15.30 -9.44 -19.22
N ILE A 66 -16.34 -9.90 -18.51
CA ILE A 66 -16.96 -9.14 -17.43
C ILE A 66 -15.94 -8.90 -16.29
N SER A 67 -15.21 -9.92 -15.85
CA SER A 67 -14.21 -9.77 -14.77
C SER A 67 -13.08 -8.82 -15.16
N LEU A 68 -12.64 -8.83 -16.41
CA LEU A 68 -11.66 -7.89 -16.94
C LEU A 68 -12.18 -6.44 -16.92
N VAL A 69 -13.42 -6.22 -17.36
CA VAL A 69 -14.05 -4.89 -17.34
C VAL A 69 -14.18 -4.40 -15.89
N ILE A 70 -14.63 -5.22 -14.96
CA ILE A 70 -14.73 -4.86 -13.54
C ILE A 70 -13.35 -4.47 -13.00
N PHE A 71 -12.32 -5.28 -13.27
CA PHE A 71 -10.94 -4.98 -12.86
C PHE A 71 -10.48 -3.63 -13.39
N LEU A 72 -10.65 -3.35 -14.68
CA LEU A 72 -10.23 -2.10 -15.29
C LEU A 72 -10.99 -0.89 -14.69
N VAL A 73 -12.29 -1.01 -14.46
CA VAL A 73 -13.10 0.05 -13.83
C VAL A 73 -12.62 0.32 -12.41
N CYS A 74 -12.39 -0.72 -11.60
CA CYS A 74 -11.85 -0.58 -10.25
C CYS A 74 -10.47 0.08 -10.27
N PHE A 75 -9.58 -0.35 -11.14
CA PHE A 75 -8.21 0.17 -11.26
C PHE A 75 -8.20 1.66 -11.62
N VAL A 76 -8.98 2.07 -12.61
CA VAL A 76 -9.09 3.49 -13.00
C VAL A 76 -9.72 4.33 -11.88
N TYR A 77 -10.78 3.83 -11.26
CA TYR A 77 -11.45 4.50 -10.16
C TYR A 77 -10.50 4.77 -8.99
N GLU A 78 -9.69 3.78 -8.62
CA GLU A 78 -8.70 3.91 -7.53
C GLU A 78 -7.61 4.91 -7.85
N GLY A 79 -7.07 4.91 -9.07
CA GLY A 79 -6.09 5.89 -9.49
C GLY A 79 -6.62 7.32 -9.38
N ILE A 80 -7.86 7.54 -9.83
CA ILE A 80 -8.53 8.84 -9.73
C ILE A 80 -8.77 9.21 -8.26
N TRP A 81 -9.20 8.26 -7.43
CA TRP A 81 -9.47 8.50 -6.03
C TRP A 81 -8.20 8.89 -5.26
N GLN A 82 -7.10 8.16 -5.47
CA GLN A 82 -5.80 8.46 -4.84
C GLN A 82 -5.29 9.86 -5.22
N MET A 83 -5.37 10.24 -6.51
CA MET A 83 -4.98 11.58 -6.94
C MET A 83 -5.84 12.67 -6.29
N ARG A 84 -7.14 12.46 -6.17
CA ARG A 84 -8.06 13.40 -5.50
C ARG A 84 -7.77 13.50 -4.01
N TYR A 85 -7.46 12.38 -3.35
CA TYR A 85 -7.09 12.35 -1.95
C TYR A 85 -5.84 13.18 -1.68
N VAL A 86 -4.77 12.97 -2.46
CA VAL A 86 -3.53 13.75 -2.34
C VAL A 86 -3.79 15.24 -2.55
N LYS A 87 -4.59 15.62 -3.55
CA LYS A 87 -4.95 17.03 -3.77
C LYS A 87 -5.68 17.66 -2.58
N VAL A 88 -6.62 16.94 -1.96
CA VAL A 88 -7.33 17.44 -0.77
C VAL A 88 -6.34 17.71 0.38
N ILE A 89 -5.32 16.86 0.59
CA ILE A 89 -4.28 17.12 1.59
C ILE A 89 -3.41 18.30 1.19
N GLN A 90 -3.04 18.43 -0.08
CA GLN A 90 -2.24 19.55 -0.58
C GLN A 90 -2.95 20.90 -0.43
N ASP A 91 -4.27 20.91 -0.59
CA ASP A 91 -5.09 22.12 -0.40
C ASP A 91 -5.13 22.57 1.07
N SER A 92 -5.02 21.63 2.03
CA SER A 92 -4.99 21.93 3.47
C SER A 92 -3.60 22.25 4.01
N ARG A 93 -2.55 21.77 3.33
CA ARG A 93 -1.14 21.88 3.78
C ARG A 93 -0.28 22.46 2.66
N PRO A 94 -0.08 23.79 2.64
CA PRO A 94 0.64 24.48 1.57
C PRO A 94 2.11 24.02 1.41
N GLU A 95 2.73 23.46 2.46
CA GLU A 95 4.07 22.86 2.41
C GLU A 95 4.19 21.68 1.44
N PHE A 96 3.07 21.01 1.13
CA PHE A 96 3.01 19.88 0.20
C PHE A 96 2.51 20.26 -1.20
N ALA A 97 2.12 21.51 -1.44
CA ALA A 97 1.47 21.96 -2.69
C ALA A 97 2.28 21.63 -3.96
N ASP A 98 3.62 21.70 -3.90
CA ASP A 98 4.51 21.43 -5.04
C ASP A 98 4.88 19.95 -5.22
N ALA A 99 4.42 19.06 -4.36
CA ALA A 99 4.74 17.64 -4.47
C ALA A 99 3.87 16.97 -5.55
N ASP A 100 4.49 16.51 -6.64
CA ASP A 100 3.77 15.84 -7.74
C ASP A 100 3.45 14.37 -7.39
N PRO A 101 2.16 14.00 -7.20
CA PRO A 101 1.76 12.64 -6.88
C PRO A 101 2.11 11.61 -7.96
N SER A 102 2.32 12.05 -9.20
CA SER A 102 2.68 11.18 -10.32
C SER A 102 4.18 10.86 -10.37
N SER A 103 4.99 11.57 -9.60
CA SER A 103 6.44 11.39 -9.57
C SER A 103 6.84 10.14 -8.79
N MET A 104 7.77 9.34 -9.33
CA MET A 104 8.38 8.22 -8.59
C MET A 104 9.14 8.66 -7.34
N GLY A 105 9.50 9.95 -7.24
CA GLY A 105 10.15 10.58 -6.09
C GLY A 105 9.17 11.11 -5.03
N PHE A 106 7.87 11.07 -5.27
CA PHE A 106 6.84 11.69 -4.44
C PHE A 106 6.98 11.40 -2.94
N HIS A 107 7.06 10.13 -2.55
CA HIS A 107 7.18 9.76 -1.13
C HIS A 107 8.46 10.31 -0.47
N LYS A 108 9.55 10.41 -1.22
CA LYS A 108 10.81 10.96 -0.70
C LYS A 108 10.74 12.48 -0.54
N GLU A 109 10.08 13.17 -1.45
CA GLU A 109 9.86 14.61 -1.37
C GLU A 109 8.87 14.96 -0.28
N TRP A 110 7.80 14.19 -0.16
CA TRP A 110 6.83 14.30 0.92
C TRP A 110 7.51 14.18 2.29
N LEU A 111 8.25 13.10 2.52
CA LEU A 111 8.96 12.87 3.78
C LEU A 111 9.96 13.98 4.14
N LYS A 112 10.59 14.64 3.16
CA LYS A 112 11.49 15.76 3.43
C LYS A 112 10.77 16.99 3.99
N ARG A 113 9.51 17.18 3.61
CA ARG A 113 8.69 18.33 3.99
C ARG A 113 7.95 18.11 5.31
N CYS A 114 7.80 16.86 5.75
CA CYS A 114 7.25 16.52 7.06
C CYS A 114 8.10 17.13 8.17
N ASP A 115 7.48 17.55 9.26
CA ASP A 115 8.17 17.96 10.48
C ASP A 115 8.79 16.75 11.22
N GLU A 116 9.47 16.98 12.33
CA GLU A 116 10.16 15.91 13.06
C GLU A 116 9.17 14.96 13.76
N ALA A 117 8.01 15.46 14.21
CA ALA A 117 6.98 14.64 14.86
C ALA A 117 6.30 13.72 13.82
N GLU A 118 5.95 14.26 12.65
CA GLU A 118 5.39 13.48 11.54
C GLU A 118 6.39 12.41 11.05
N LYS A 119 7.68 12.76 10.91
CA LYS A 119 8.72 11.80 10.55
C LYS A 119 8.84 10.67 11.55
N GLU A 120 8.77 10.98 12.85
CA GLU A 120 8.82 9.97 13.91
C GLU A 120 7.66 8.99 13.80
N VAL A 121 6.43 9.48 13.59
CA VAL A 121 5.24 8.63 13.37
C VAL A 121 5.42 7.73 12.13
N ILE A 122 5.92 8.28 11.02
CA ILE A 122 6.18 7.52 9.79
C ILE A 122 7.23 6.43 10.03
N TYR A 123 8.33 6.74 10.73
CA TYR A 123 9.39 5.76 11.01
C TYR A 123 8.92 4.67 11.97
N GLN A 124 8.19 5.01 13.02
CA GLN A 124 7.63 4.03 13.96
C GLN A 124 6.62 3.12 13.26
N SER A 125 5.70 3.68 12.48
CA SER A 125 4.72 2.91 11.71
C SER A 125 5.39 1.97 10.70
N SER A 126 6.41 2.45 10.00
CA SER A 126 7.20 1.65 9.05
C SER A 126 7.93 0.49 9.75
N TYR A 127 8.51 0.75 10.94
CA TYR A 127 9.15 -0.28 11.74
C TYR A 127 8.15 -1.35 12.21
N HIS A 128 6.99 -0.92 12.73
CA HIS A 128 5.93 -1.85 13.14
C HIS A 128 5.43 -2.71 11.98
N THR A 129 5.23 -2.09 10.82
CA THR A 129 4.82 -2.80 9.59
C THR A 129 5.87 -3.83 9.17
N TYR A 130 7.15 -3.47 9.19
CA TYR A 130 8.23 -4.41 8.89
C TYR A 130 8.26 -5.59 9.87
N MET A 131 8.13 -5.34 11.17
CA MET A 131 8.13 -6.38 12.21
C MET A 131 6.92 -7.32 12.08
N MET A 132 5.75 -6.79 11.71
CA MET A 132 4.58 -7.59 11.41
C MET A 132 4.81 -8.47 10.17
N LEU A 133 5.34 -7.89 9.10
CA LEU A 133 5.65 -8.61 7.86
C LEU A 133 6.68 -9.71 8.08
N ALA A 134 7.74 -9.44 8.86
CA ALA A 134 8.77 -10.42 9.22
C ALA A 134 8.21 -11.65 9.97
N ARG A 135 7.13 -11.48 10.74
CA ARG A 135 6.42 -12.59 11.41
C ARG A 135 5.44 -13.30 10.48
N LEU A 136 4.80 -12.55 9.58
CA LEU A 136 3.80 -13.09 8.65
C LEU A 136 4.44 -13.96 7.55
N MET A 137 5.63 -13.59 7.07
CA MET A 137 6.28 -14.29 5.96
C MET A 137 6.58 -15.79 6.26
N PRO A 138 7.17 -16.18 7.42
CA PRO A 138 7.34 -17.59 7.75
C PRO A 138 6.01 -18.35 7.86
N LEU A 139 4.96 -17.70 8.38
CA LEU A 139 3.63 -18.29 8.46
C LEU A 139 3.05 -18.57 7.05
N LEU A 140 3.14 -17.59 6.14
CA LEU A 140 2.73 -17.76 4.75
C LEU A 140 3.54 -18.86 4.05
N LEU A 141 4.83 -18.98 4.35
CA LEU A 141 5.67 -20.04 3.81
C LEU A 141 5.15 -21.42 4.25
N VAL A 142 4.84 -21.60 5.51
CA VAL A 142 4.27 -22.86 6.02
C VAL A 142 2.93 -23.17 5.35
N ILE A 143 2.04 -22.17 5.23
CA ILE A 143 0.73 -22.33 4.58
C ILE A 143 0.91 -22.73 3.11
N THR A 144 1.78 -22.06 2.36
CA THR A 144 1.99 -22.38 0.94
C THR A 144 2.66 -23.73 0.73
N MET A 145 3.55 -24.16 1.64
CA MET A 145 4.14 -25.51 1.64
C MET A 145 3.07 -26.58 1.90
N LEU A 146 2.22 -26.37 2.90
CA LEU A 146 1.11 -27.31 3.18
C LEU A 146 0.09 -27.36 2.04
N ALA A 147 -0.23 -26.22 1.45
CA ALA A 147 -1.11 -26.18 0.29
C ALA A 147 -0.53 -26.96 -0.90
N ASN A 148 0.77 -26.80 -1.15
CA ASN A 148 1.43 -27.59 -2.20
C ASN A 148 1.42 -29.10 -1.90
N LEU A 149 1.65 -29.49 -0.65
CA LEU A 149 1.66 -30.90 -0.25
C LEU A 149 0.28 -31.55 -0.31
N LEU A 150 -0.78 -30.83 0.09
CA LEU A 150 -2.14 -31.38 0.21
C LEU A 150 -2.96 -31.28 -1.08
N TYR A 151 -2.70 -30.24 -1.88
CA TYR A 151 -3.55 -29.89 -3.05
C TYR A 151 -2.77 -29.84 -4.37
N ASP A 152 -1.48 -30.17 -4.35
CA ASP A 152 -0.60 -30.14 -5.55
C ASP A 152 -0.68 -28.81 -6.32
N THR A 153 -0.70 -27.70 -5.59
CA THR A 153 -0.84 -26.34 -6.14
C THR A 153 0.38 -25.84 -6.90
N GLY A 154 1.46 -26.62 -6.91
CA GLY A 154 2.73 -26.28 -7.54
C GLY A 154 3.64 -25.41 -6.65
N ILE A 155 4.94 -25.50 -6.89
CA ILE A 155 5.98 -24.89 -6.07
C ILE A 155 6.11 -23.35 -6.25
N LEU A 156 5.47 -22.78 -7.26
CA LEU A 156 5.61 -21.35 -7.62
C LEU A 156 5.26 -20.41 -6.46
N ALA A 157 4.16 -20.68 -5.74
CA ALA A 157 3.76 -19.86 -4.60
C ALA A 157 4.82 -19.87 -3.48
N VAL A 158 5.41 -21.03 -3.20
CA VAL A 158 6.51 -21.17 -2.22
C VAL A 158 7.72 -20.36 -2.64
N ILE A 159 8.13 -20.44 -3.92
CA ILE A 159 9.27 -19.70 -4.46
C ILE A 159 9.03 -18.17 -4.31
N VAL A 160 7.84 -17.68 -4.66
CA VAL A 160 7.50 -16.25 -4.56
C VAL A 160 7.60 -15.78 -3.10
N VAL A 161 7.05 -16.53 -2.14
CA VAL A 161 7.11 -16.17 -0.72
C VAL A 161 8.56 -16.17 -0.22
N VAL A 162 9.38 -17.15 -0.58
CA VAL A 162 10.81 -17.22 -0.21
C VAL A 162 11.56 -16.01 -0.77
N LEU A 163 11.35 -15.66 -2.04
CA LEU A 163 12.01 -14.52 -2.65
C LEU A 163 11.63 -13.20 -1.97
N LEU A 164 10.35 -12.98 -1.69
CA LEU A 164 9.88 -11.78 -1.00
C LEU A 164 10.45 -11.68 0.41
N TRP A 165 10.46 -12.78 1.16
CA TRP A 165 11.04 -12.82 2.51
C TRP A 165 12.54 -12.53 2.48
N SER A 166 13.29 -13.22 1.63
CA SER A 166 14.73 -13.03 1.49
C SER A 166 15.07 -11.60 1.08
N PHE A 167 14.38 -11.05 0.07
CA PHE A 167 14.59 -9.68 -0.39
C PHE A 167 14.33 -8.64 0.70
N SER A 168 13.18 -8.74 1.40
CA SER A 168 12.83 -7.79 2.45
C SER A 168 13.82 -7.82 3.61
N THR A 169 14.29 -9.03 4.02
CA THR A 169 15.26 -9.20 5.10
C THR A 169 16.64 -8.66 4.72
N LEU A 170 17.13 -8.99 3.53
CA LEU A 170 18.42 -8.51 3.03
C LEU A 170 18.43 -7.00 2.85
N TYR A 171 17.36 -6.43 2.29
CA TYR A 171 17.24 -5.00 2.10
C TYR A 171 17.24 -4.25 3.43
N TYR A 172 16.48 -4.72 4.42
CA TYR A 172 16.44 -4.13 5.76
C TYR A 172 17.82 -4.15 6.43
N THR A 173 18.47 -5.31 6.44
CA THR A 173 19.79 -5.48 7.05
C THR A 173 20.85 -4.57 6.41
N ASN A 174 20.88 -4.52 5.08
CA ASN A 174 21.81 -3.65 4.35
C ASN A 174 21.51 -2.16 4.58
N SER A 175 20.26 -1.77 4.67
CA SER A 175 19.86 -0.40 5.01
C SER A 175 20.34 0.00 6.40
N CYS A 176 20.18 -0.87 7.41
CA CYS A 176 20.67 -0.63 8.77
C CYS A 176 22.19 -0.41 8.79
N VAL A 177 22.94 -1.28 8.11
CA VAL A 177 24.42 -1.16 8.01
C VAL A 177 24.81 0.16 7.33
N THR A 178 24.14 0.49 6.23
CA THR A 178 24.43 1.72 5.48
C THR A 178 24.16 2.98 6.31
N MET A 179 23.05 3.01 7.05
CA MET A 179 22.74 4.12 7.94
C MET A 179 23.73 4.27 9.08
N ARG A 180 24.16 3.15 9.71
CA ARG A 180 25.21 3.16 10.73
C ARG A 180 26.54 3.67 10.19
N LYS A 181 26.94 3.26 8.99
CA LYS A 181 28.15 3.74 8.33
C LYS A 181 28.11 5.23 8.06
N LYS A 182 26.96 5.78 7.63
CA LYS A 182 26.80 7.22 7.42
C LYS A 182 26.90 8.01 8.74
N ARG A 183 26.35 7.47 9.83
CA ARG A 183 26.44 8.09 11.16
C ARG A 183 27.89 8.07 11.68
N ALA A 184 28.60 6.96 11.55
CA ALA A 184 30.00 6.84 11.97
C ALA A 184 30.98 7.75 11.20
N LYS A 185 30.65 8.19 9.98
CA LYS A 185 31.47 9.13 9.20
C LYS A 185 31.21 10.60 9.52
N ARG A 186 30.24 10.93 10.36
CA ARG A 186 29.92 12.31 10.76
C ARG A 186 30.63 12.72 12.05
N PHE A 187 31.30 11.79 12.71
CA PHE A 187 32.20 11.96 13.84
C PHE A 187 33.64 11.75 13.40
#